data_939d848c46c0cdbf435abc3598e10a86
#
_entry.id   939d848c46c0cdbf435abc3598e10a86
#
_cell.length_a   1.000
_cell.length_b   1.000
_cell.length_c   1.000
_cell.angle_alpha   90.00
_cell.angle_beta   90.00
_cell.angle_gamma   90.00
#
_symmetry.space_group_name_H-M   'P 1'
#
loop_
_entity.id
_entity.type
_entity.pdbx_description
1 polymer ?
#
loop_
_entity_poly.entity_id
_entity_poly.type
_entity_poly.pdbx_seq_one_letter_code
_entity_poly.pdbx_strand_id
1 'polypeptide(L)'
;TQIGKECHSHCAIYKRMGECIMPKEGVFARVIREGIIRPGDVMRVEPPAEERPFTAAVITLSDKGARGERKDESGPAAKEILEAAGYEVAELLLLPDEPVQLKTQLIRLADSRQVDLVLTSGGTGFSLRDQTPEATMAVAERNAPGIAEFIRMKSMEVTDRAMLSRGVSVIRGKTLIVNLPGSPKAVKESLGFIMGSLDHGLKILRGSASECARS
;
A
#
# COMPACT_ATOMS: atom_id res chain seq x y z
N THR A 1 4.57 -3.73 -18.20
CA THR A 1 5.42 -3.50 -19.39
C THR A 1 4.60 -3.62 -20.66
N GLN A 2 4.88 -2.78 -21.63
CA GLN A 2 4.22 -2.80 -22.94
C GLN A 2 5.30 -2.69 -24.02
N ILE A 3 5.20 -3.52 -25.07
CA ILE A 3 6.06 -3.38 -26.23
C ILE A 3 5.71 -2.06 -26.92
N GLY A 4 6.74 -1.32 -27.36
CA GLY A 4 6.59 -0.05 -28.06
C GLY A 4 5.83 -0.20 -29.38
N LYS A 5 5.17 0.89 -29.79
CA LYS A 5 4.55 1.01 -31.10
C LYS A 5 5.33 2.03 -31.93
N GLU A 6 5.25 1.90 -33.23
CA GLU A 6 5.84 2.88 -34.13
C GLU A 6 5.25 4.28 -33.93
N CYS A 7 6.11 5.28 -33.89
CA CYS A 7 5.69 6.67 -33.72
C CYS A 7 5.09 7.20 -35.02
N HIS A 8 3.99 7.96 -34.93
CA HIS A 8 3.37 8.63 -36.10
C HIS A 8 4.26 9.73 -36.72
N SER A 9 5.26 10.22 -35.98
CA SER A 9 6.22 11.21 -36.43
C SER A 9 7.65 10.77 -36.13
N HIS A 10 8.56 11.00 -37.07
CA HIS A 10 9.97 10.65 -36.95
C HIS A 10 10.65 11.45 -35.85
N CYS A 11 10.96 10.79 -34.72
CA CYS A 11 11.68 11.39 -33.59
C CYS A 11 13.20 11.43 -33.82
N ALA A 12 13.94 11.99 -32.90
CA ALA A 12 15.41 12.08 -32.97
C ALA A 12 16.09 10.70 -33.10
N ILE A 13 15.50 9.66 -32.48
CA ILE A 13 16.02 8.28 -32.58
C ILE A 13 15.84 7.75 -33.99
N TYR A 14 14.66 7.90 -34.60
CA TYR A 14 14.44 7.51 -35.99
C TYR A 14 15.43 8.20 -36.96
N LYS A 15 15.60 9.52 -36.79
CA LYS A 15 16.54 10.30 -37.64
C LYS A 15 17.99 9.83 -37.52
N ARG A 16 18.38 9.28 -36.36
CA ARG A 16 19.74 8.80 -36.12
C ARG A 16 19.95 7.35 -36.55
N MET A 17 18.94 6.51 -36.39
CA MET A 17 19.02 5.07 -36.67
C MET A 17 18.52 4.68 -38.06
N GLY A 18 17.75 5.57 -38.76
CA GLY A 18 17.16 5.31 -40.06
C GLY A 18 15.83 4.52 -40.01
N GLU A 19 15.49 3.95 -38.86
CA GLU A 19 14.24 3.19 -38.62
C GLU A 19 13.72 3.42 -37.21
N CYS A 20 12.44 3.05 -36.97
CA CYS A 20 11.86 3.06 -35.63
C CYS A 20 12.18 1.75 -34.90
N ILE A 21 13.03 1.81 -33.88
CA ILE A 21 13.42 0.65 -33.06
C ILE A 21 12.37 0.30 -32.00
N MET A 22 11.42 1.19 -31.72
CA MET A 22 10.45 1.01 -30.64
C MET A 22 9.58 -0.26 -30.78
N PRO A 23 9.10 -0.67 -31.97
CA PRO A 23 8.36 -1.91 -32.11
C PRO A 23 9.19 -3.18 -31.89
N LYS A 24 10.51 -3.07 -32.10
CA LYS A 24 11.44 -4.22 -32.04
C LYS A 24 12.11 -4.35 -30.67
N GLU A 25 12.58 -3.24 -30.12
CA GLU A 25 13.45 -3.23 -28.95
C GLU A 25 12.97 -2.28 -27.84
N GLY A 26 11.97 -1.44 -28.13
CA GLY A 26 11.44 -0.48 -27.18
C GLY A 26 10.48 -1.14 -26.17
N VAL A 27 10.79 -1.03 -24.89
CA VAL A 27 9.92 -1.48 -23.82
C VAL A 27 9.53 -0.27 -22.97
N PHE A 28 8.21 -0.05 -22.84
CA PHE A 28 7.70 0.92 -21.88
C PHE A 28 7.53 0.25 -20.52
N ALA A 29 8.10 0.86 -19.51
CA ALA A 29 8.00 0.41 -18.13
C ALA A 29 7.59 1.56 -17.21
N ARG A 30 6.87 1.23 -16.14
CA ARG A 30 6.59 2.16 -15.06
C ARG A 30 7.64 1.95 -13.98
N VAL A 31 8.26 3.04 -13.50
CA VAL A 31 9.15 2.99 -12.36
C VAL A 31 8.31 2.86 -11.10
N ILE A 32 8.41 1.72 -10.43
CA ILE A 32 7.67 1.42 -9.18
C ILE A 32 8.53 1.77 -7.96
N ARG A 33 9.85 1.57 -8.05
CA ARG A 33 10.83 1.93 -7.03
C ARG A 33 11.89 2.83 -7.67
N GLU A 34 12.24 3.91 -7.00
CA GLU A 34 13.31 4.78 -7.44
C GLU A 34 14.67 4.09 -7.37
N GLY A 35 15.56 4.44 -8.28
CA GLY A 35 16.90 3.89 -8.33
C GLY A 35 17.72 4.56 -9.45
N ILE A 36 19.02 4.24 -9.47
CA ILE A 36 19.93 4.69 -10.51
C ILE A 36 20.17 3.52 -11.44
N ILE A 37 19.94 3.71 -12.73
CA ILE A 37 20.24 2.73 -13.79
C ILE A 37 21.46 3.26 -14.57
N ARG A 38 22.44 2.39 -14.80
CA ARG A 38 23.66 2.70 -15.54
C ARG A 38 23.78 1.79 -16.77
N PRO A 39 24.45 2.24 -17.83
CA PRO A 39 24.81 1.34 -18.93
C PRO A 39 25.61 0.13 -18.40
N GLY A 40 25.18 -1.06 -18.78
CA GLY A 40 25.77 -2.31 -18.31
C GLY A 40 25.08 -2.96 -17.12
N ASP A 41 24.11 -2.31 -16.49
CA ASP A 41 23.29 -2.94 -15.45
C ASP A 41 22.46 -4.08 -16.03
N VAL A 42 22.38 -5.17 -15.28
CA VAL A 42 21.62 -6.36 -15.70
C VAL A 42 20.14 -6.17 -15.42
N MET A 43 19.32 -6.24 -16.45
CA MET A 43 17.87 -6.37 -16.31
C MET A 43 17.48 -7.82 -16.04
N ARG A 44 16.71 -8.05 -14.99
CA ARG A 44 16.09 -9.33 -14.68
C ARG A 44 14.59 -9.21 -14.82
N VAL A 45 13.97 -10.20 -15.49
CA VAL A 45 12.51 -10.35 -15.49
C VAL A 45 12.15 -10.96 -14.14
N GLU A 46 11.36 -10.23 -13.35
CA GLU A 46 10.82 -10.77 -12.11
C GLU A 46 9.77 -11.85 -12.41
N PRO A 47 9.59 -12.82 -11.51
CA PRO A 47 8.55 -13.83 -11.64
C PRO A 47 7.17 -13.20 -11.77
N PRO A 48 6.16 -13.92 -12.28
CA PRO A 48 4.78 -13.48 -12.31
C PRO A 48 4.33 -12.91 -10.95
N ALA A 49 3.38 -11.99 -10.96
CA ALA A 49 2.88 -11.34 -9.73
C ALA A 49 2.42 -12.34 -8.66
N GLU A 50 2.02 -13.53 -9.07
CA GLU A 50 1.58 -14.63 -8.22
C GLU A 50 2.70 -15.24 -7.36
N GLU A 51 3.94 -15.21 -7.87
CA GLU A 51 5.11 -15.83 -7.23
C GLU A 51 5.95 -14.87 -6.39
N ARG A 52 5.66 -13.56 -6.47
CA ARG A 52 6.41 -12.57 -5.69
C ARG A 52 5.72 -12.28 -4.35
N PRO A 53 6.48 -11.95 -3.30
CA PRO A 53 5.91 -11.51 -2.02
C PRO A 53 4.91 -10.37 -2.20
N PHE A 54 3.95 -10.25 -1.30
CA PHE A 54 3.13 -9.05 -1.23
C PHE A 54 3.98 -7.87 -0.79
N THR A 55 3.80 -6.73 -1.47
CA THR A 55 4.44 -5.48 -1.09
C THR A 55 3.52 -4.68 -0.19
N ALA A 56 4.09 -4.11 0.87
CA ALA A 56 3.34 -3.30 1.81
C ALA A 56 4.00 -1.94 2.05
N ALA A 57 3.20 -0.96 2.44
CA ALA A 57 3.67 0.29 3.01
C ALA A 57 2.96 0.56 4.34
N VAL A 58 3.66 1.18 5.28
CA VAL A 58 3.12 1.55 6.58
C VAL A 58 3.26 3.06 6.75
N ILE A 59 2.16 3.72 7.15
CA ILE A 59 2.10 5.15 7.44
C ILE A 59 1.69 5.35 8.89
N THR A 60 2.57 5.90 9.71
CA THR A 60 2.21 6.36 11.06
C THR A 60 1.78 7.81 11.01
N LEU A 61 0.60 8.12 11.55
CA LEU A 61 0.05 9.45 11.71
C LEU A 61 0.29 9.90 13.16
N SER A 62 1.09 10.96 13.34
CA SER A 62 1.40 11.51 14.65
C SER A 62 2.02 12.89 14.54
N ASP A 63 1.31 13.95 14.97
CA ASP A 63 1.86 15.32 15.05
C ASP A 63 3.14 15.37 15.90
N LYS A 64 3.14 14.69 17.06
CA LYS A 64 4.32 14.65 17.95
C LYS A 64 5.47 13.87 17.34
N GLY A 65 5.16 12.76 16.67
CA GLY A 65 6.17 11.97 15.96
C GLY A 65 6.81 12.75 14.83
N ALA A 66 6.02 13.40 14.00
CA ALA A 66 6.49 14.21 12.87
C ALA A 66 7.38 15.41 13.31
N ARG A 67 7.15 15.94 14.52
CA ARG A 67 8.03 16.98 15.12
C ARG A 67 9.23 16.42 15.87
N GLY A 68 9.42 15.11 15.92
CA GLY A 68 10.51 14.48 16.67
C GLY A 68 10.34 14.47 18.20
N GLU A 69 9.18 14.86 18.71
CA GLU A 69 8.86 14.92 20.15
C GLU A 69 8.52 13.53 20.73
N ARG A 70 8.24 12.57 19.86
CA ARG A 70 7.88 11.20 20.22
C ARG A 70 8.44 10.23 19.19
N LYS A 71 9.09 9.16 19.65
CA LYS A 71 9.56 8.09 18.79
C LYS A 71 8.36 7.31 18.21
N ASP A 72 8.40 7.01 16.92
CA ASP A 72 7.44 6.09 16.31
C ASP A 72 7.81 4.64 16.72
N GLU A 73 6.89 3.97 17.38
CA GLU A 73 6.98 2.56 17.72
C GLU A 73 5.93 1.72 16.99
N SER A 74 4.89 2.36 16.49
CA SER A 74 3.75 1.70 15.81
C SER A 74 4.11 1.24 14.41
N GLY A 75 4.75 2.10 13.63
CA GLY A 75 5.22 1.77 12.29
C GLY A 75 6.22 0.62 12.27
N PRO A 76 7.32 0.67 13.06
CA PRO A 76 8.25 -0.45 13.19
C PRO A 76 7.59 -1.75 13.66
N ALA A 77 6.64 -1.70 14.60
CA ALA A 77 5.93 -2.88 15.04
C ALA A 77 5.07 -3.52 13.93
N ALA A 78 4.39 -2.70 13.13
CA ALA A 78 3.65 -3.19 11.97
C ALA A 78 4.59 -3.80 10.91
N LYS A 79 5.73 -3.14 10.64
CA LYS A 79 6.74 -3.63 9.71
C LYS A 79 7.26 -5.01 10.12
N GLU A 80 7.64 -5.19 11.38
CA GLU A 80 8.15 -6.46 11.90
C GLU A 80 7.16 -7.61 11.67
N ILE A 81 5.85 -7.38 11.93
CA ILE A 81 4.81 -8.39 11.74
C ILE A 81 4.62 -8.72 10.25
N LEU A 82 4.61 -7.71 9.39
CA LEU A 82 4.47 -7.90 7.95
C LEU A 82 5.65 -8.69 7.37
N GLU A 83 6.88 -8.34 7.74
CA GLU A 83 8.09 -9.04 7.28
C GLU A 83 8.14 -10.49 7.79
N ALA A 84 7.73 -10.73 9.05
CA ALA A 84 7.61 -12.08 9.61
C ALA A 84 6.54 -12.92 8.88
N ALA A 85 5.53 -12.29 8.32
CA ALA A 85 4.50 -12.93 7.49
C ALA A 85 4.89 -13.06 6.01
N GLY A 86 6.11 -12.67 5.62
CA GLY A 86 6.62 -12.81 4.26
C GLY A 86 6.29 -11.64 3.31
N TYR A 87 5.82 -10.51 3.83
CA TYR A 87 5.60 -9.29 3.04
C TYR A 87 6.92 -8.52 2.84
N GLU A 88 7.08 -7.90 1.68
CA GLU A 88 8.13 -6.90 1.45
C GLU A 88 7.62 -5.52 1.86
N VAL A 89 8.13 -4.95 2.95
CA VAL A 89 7.77 -3.60 3.36
C VAL A 89 8.59 -2.59 2.59
N ALA A 90 7.99 -2.05 1.53
CA ALA A 90 8.65 -1.13 0.60
C ALA A 90 8.88 0.27 1.20
N GLU A 91 7.98 0.74 2.05
CA GLU A 91 8.06 2.07 2.65
C GLU A 91 7.52 2.10 4.09
N LEU A 92 8.21 2.85 4.95
CA LEU A 92 7.77 3.19 6.30
C LEU A 92 7.76 4.71 6.41
N LEU A 93 6.59 5.31 6.58
CA LEU A 93 6.39 6.76 6.60
C LEU A 93 5.87 7.22 7.95
N LEU A 94 6.35 8.37 8.41
CA LEU A 94 5.83 9.07 9.58
C LEU A 94 5.35 10.45 9.14
N LEU A 95 4.06 10.70 9.28
CA LEU A 95 3.41 11.94 8.84
C LEU A 95 2.73 12.64 10.03
N PRO A 96 2.56 13.97 9.97
CA PRO A 96 1.65 14.66 10.87
C PRO A 96 0.20 14.24 10.59
N ASP A 97 -0.70 14.52 11.53
CA ASP A 97 -2.13 14.26 11.39
C ASP A 97 -2.79 15.26 10.40
N GLU A 98 -2.28 15.28 9.16
CA GLU A 98 -2.70 16.16 8.07
C GLU A 98 -3.36 15.38 6.93
N PRO A 99 -4.70 15.51 6.73
CA PRO A 99 -5.43 14.68 5.77
C PRO A 99 -5.00 14.89 4.31
N VAL A 100 -4.50 16.06 3.94
CA VAL A 100 -4.01 16.33 2.57
C VAL A 100 -2.73 15.54 2.30
N GLN A 101 -1.80 15.53 3.26
CA GLN A 101 -0.55 14.76 3.12
C GLN A 101 -0.85 13.27 3.07
N LEU A 102 -1.72 12.77 3.94
CA LEU A 102 -2.13 11.36 3.93
C LEU A 102 -2.74 10.98 2.59
N LYS A 103 -3.71 11.73 2.07
CA LYS A 103 -4.33 11.46 0.75
C LYS A 103 -3.29 11.39 -0.36
N THR A 104 -2.36 12.33 -0.39
CA THR A 104 -1.28 12.36 -1.40
C THR A 104 -0.44 11.08 -1.34
N GLN A 105 -0.06 10.63 -0.14
CA GLN A 105 0.73 9.41 0.00
C GLN A 105 -0.08 8.14 -0.34
N LEU A 106 -1.34 8.06 0.06
CA LEU A 106 -2.21 6.92 -0.28
C LEU A 106 -2.37 6.77 -1.79
N ILE A 107 -2.62 7.88 -2.51
CA ILE A 107 -2.71 7.89 -3.98
C ILE A 107 -1.37 7.47 -4.59
N ARG A 108 -0.25 8.04 -4.14
CA ARG A 108 1.08 7.70 -4.63
C ARG A 108 1.41 6.22 -4.45
N LEU A 109 1.14 5.68 -3.27
CA LEU A 109 1.42 4.27 -2.95
C LEU A 109 0.54 3.32 -3.78
N ALA A 110 -0.73 3.65 -3.96
CA ALA A 110 -1.64 2.82 -4.73
C ALA A 110 -1.42 2.94 -6.25
N ASP A 111 -1.35 4.16 -6.80
CA ASP A 111 -1.37 4.38 -8.24
C ASP A 111 0.03 4.32 -8.87
N SER A 112 1.05 4.86 -8.17
CA SER A 112 2.40 4.96 -8.72
C SER A 112 3.29 3.81 -8.23
N ARG A 113 3.32 3.53 -6.93
CA ARG A 113 4.12 2.44 -6.36
C ARG A 113 3.44 1.08 -6.55
N GLN A 114 2.12 1.06 -6.64
CA GLN A 114 1.31 -0.16 -6.80
C GLN A 114 1.61 -1.22 -5.73
N VAL A 115 1.74 -0.77 -4.47
CA VAL A 115 1.87 -1.71 -3.35
C VAL A 115 0.55 -2.47 -3.15
N ASP A 116 0.62 -3.70 -2.67
CA ASP A 116 -0.58 -4.52 -2.46
C ASP A 116 -1.36 -4.12 -1.23
N LEU A 117 -0.65 -3.67 -0.18
CA LEU A 117 -1.22 -3.32 1.12
C LEU A 117 -0.67 -1.99 1.62
N VAL A 118 -1.54 -1.10 2.06
CA VAL A 118 -1.17 0.08 2.85
C VAL A 118 -1.83 -0.03 4.23
N LEU A 119 -1.02 0.02 5.27
CA LEU A 119 -1.49 0.15 6.65
C LEU A 119 -1.27 1.58 7.12
N THR A 120 -2.29 2.21 7.68
CA THR A 120 -2.12 3.46 8.43
C THR A 120 -2.28 3.19 9.91
N SER A 121 -1.55 3.87 10.77
CA SER A 121 -1.64 3.77 12.23
C SER A 121 -1.78 5.15 12.84
N GLY A 122 -2.87 5.39 13.57
CA GLY A 122 -3.18 6.67 14.21
C GLY A 122 -4.29 7.46 13.53
N GLY A 123 -4.77 8.51 14.19
CA GLY A 123 -5.79 9.42 13.69
C GLY A 123 -7.18 8.78 13.48
N THR A 124 -7.52 7.72 14.23
CA THR A 124 -8.78 6.97 14.07
C THR A 124 -9.78 7.18 15.21
N GLY A 125 -9.51 8.06 16.15
CA GLY A 125 -10.38 8.34 17.30
C GLY A 125 -11.36 9.49 17.07
N PHE A 126 -11.78 10.16 18.16
CA PHE A 126 -12.78 11.22 18.16
C PHE A 126 -12.21 12.64 18.27
N SER A 127 -10.89 12.79 18.29
CA SER A 127 -10.27 14.11 18.24
C SER A 127 -10.58 14.80 16.90
N LEU A 128 -10.70 16.12 16.90
CA LEU A 128 -10.87 16.90 15.65
C LEU A 128 -9.69 16.73 14.68
N ARG A 129 -8.52 16.36 15.20
CA ARG A 129 -7.32 16.04 14.39
C ARG A 129 -7.36 14.64 13.80
N ASP A 130 -8.18 13.73 14.35
CA ASP A 130 -8.28 12.36 13.88
C ASP A 130 -9.12 12.30 12.59
N GLN A 131 -8.49 12.51 11.45
CA GLN A 131 -9.11 12.54 10.12
C GLN A 131 -8.58 11.47 9.17
N THR A 132 -7.92 10.45 9.72
CA THR A 132 -7.41 9.32 8.92
C THR A 132 -8.52 8.58 8.16
N PRO A 133 -9.68 8.27 8.78
CA PRO A 133 -10.77 7.60 8.07
C PRO A 133 -11.32 8.44 6.91
N GLU A 134 -11.51 9.73 7.11
CA GLU A 134 -12.02 10.65 6.09
C GLU A 134 -11.05 10.77 4.92
N ALA A 135 -9.76 10.89 5.20
CA ALA A 135 -8.72 10.95 4.18
C ALA A 135 -8.65 9.64 3.38
N THR A 136 -8.81 8.49 4.06
CA THR A 136 -8.81 7.17 3.44
C THR A 136 -10.05 6.96 2.57
N MET A 137 -11.22 7.32 3.05
CA MET A 137 -12.47 7.24 2.29
C MET A 137 -12.45 8.15 1.04
N ALA A 138 -11.82 9.31 1.14
CA ALA A 138 -11.73 10.26 0.02
C ALA A 138 -10.90 9.74 -1.17
N VAL A 139 -10.05 8.74 -0.98
CA VAL A 139 -9.25 8.13 -2.05
C VAL A 139 -9.76 6.74 -2.45
N ALA A 140 -10.80 6.25 -1.80
CA ALA A 140 -11.37 4.94 -2.04
C ALA A 140 -12.09 4.85 -3.39
N GLU A 141 -11.90 3.74 -4.10
CA GLU A 141 -12.72 3.36 -5.25
C GLU A 141 -13.80 2.34 -4.83
N ARG A 142 -13.49 1.49 -3.86
CA ARG A 142 -14.40 0.48 -3.31
C ARG A 142 -14.22 0.38 -1.80
N ASN A 143 -15.32 0.18 -1.08
CA ASN A 143 -15.27 -0.09 0.36
C ASN A 143 -15.04 -1.57 0.62
N ALA A 144 -14.27 -1.89 1.67
CA ALA A 144 -14.03 -3.23 2.17
C ALA A 144 -14.29 -3.29 3.69
N PRO A 145 -15.50 -2.96 4.17
CA PRO A 145 -15.77 -2.64 5.58
C PRO A 145 -15.50 -3.80 6.54
N GLY A 146 -15.63 -5.04 6.08
CA GLY A 146 -15.53 -6.24 6.92
C GLY A 146 -14.20 -6.34 7.68
N ILE A 147 -13.07 -5.86 7.13
CA ILE A 147 -11.76 -5.89 7.81
C ILE A 147 -11.78 -4.95 9.02
N ALA A 148 -12.20 -3.70 8.84
CA ALA A 148 -12.28 -2.72 9.93
C ALA A 148 -13.34 -3.09 10.98
N GLU A 149 -14.45 -3.68 10.57
CA GLU A 149 -15.48 -4.22 11.46
C GLU A 149 -14.94 -5.38 12.30
N PHE A 150 -14.23 -6.31 11.69
CA PHE A 150 -13.63 -7.44 12.38
C PHE A 150 -12.57 -6.99 13.39
N ILE A 151 -11.72 -6.04 13.02
CA ILE A 151 -10.76 -5.43 13.96
C ILE A 151 -11.48 -4.84 15.17
N ARG A 152 -12.55 -4.04 14.97
CA ARG A 152 -13.34 -3.46 16.07
C ARG A 152 -13.96 -4.53 16.95
N MET A 153 -14.61 -5.51 16.35
CA MET A 153 -15.26 -6.62 17.07
C MET A 153 -14.25 -7.37 17.93
N LYS A 154 -13.12 -7.76 17.36
CA LYS A 154 -12.09 -8.48 18.09
C LYS A 154 -11.40 -7.63 19.16
N SER A 155 -11.19 -6.36 18.89
CA SER A 155 -10.62 -5.44 19.87
C SER A 155 -11.53 -5.18 21.07
N MET A 156 -12.87 -5.32 20.92
CA MET A 156 -13.80 -5.23 22.05
C MET A 156 -13.65 -6.39 23.05
N GLU A 157 -13.07 -7.51 22.66
CA GLU A 157 -12.70 -8.58 23.59
C GLU A 157 -11.55 -8.16 24.53
N VAL A 158 -10.78 -7.14 24.14
CA VAL A 158 -9.65 -6.59 24.91
C VAL A 158 -10.02 -5.31 25.65
N THR A 159 -10.80 -4.43 25.02
CA THR A 159 -11.26 -3.16 25.60
C THR A 159 -12.56 -2.68 24.96
N ASP A 160 -13.52 -2.26 25.76
CA ASP A 160 -14.78 -1.67 25.31
C ASP A 160 -14.60 -0.38 24.50
N ARG A 161 -13.49 0.35 24.73
CA ARG A 161 -13.15 1.57 23.97
C ARG A 161 -12.90 1.33 22.48
N ALA A 162 -12.70 0.08 22.08
CA ALA A 162 -12.51 -0.27 20.68
C ALA A 162 -13.74 0.11 19.80
N MET A 163 -14.95 0.17 20.39
CA MET A 163 -16.16 0.64 19.69
C MET A 163 -16.06 2.09 19.21
N LEU A 164 -15.18 2.90 19.79
CA LEU A 164 -14.96 4.29 19.43
C LEU A 164 -13.99 4.44 18.23
N SER A 165 -13.41 3.35 17.74
CA SER A 165 -12.56 3.43 16.55
C SER A 165 -13.40 3.71 15.30
N ARG A 166 -13.05 4.76 14.57
CA ARG A 166 -13.64 5.13 13.29
C ARG A 166 -12.85 4.57 12.10
N GLY A 167 -11.82 3.76 12.35
CA GLY A 167 -10.99 3.17 11.31
C GLY A 167 -11.80 2.47 10.23
N VAL A 168 -11.35 2.59 8.97
CA VAL A 168 -11.97 2.01 7.78
C VAL A 168 -11.00 1.12 7.02
N SER A 169 -11.53 0.33 6.11
CA SER A 169 -10.73 -0.41 5.13
C SER A 169 -11.36 -0.25 3.74
N VAL A 170 -10.51 0.03 2.75
CA VAL A 170 -10.92 0.38 1.40
C VAL A 170 -9.97 -0.22 0.36
N ILE A 171 -10.40 -0.21 -0.89
CA ILE A 171 -9.60 -0.62 -2.04
C ILE A 171 -9.47 0.56 -3.00
N ARG A 172 -8.22 0.80 -3.46
CA ARG A 172 -7.91 1.69 -4.58
C ARG A 172 -7.07 0.94 -5.61
N GLY A 173 -7.58 0.82 -6.84
CA GLY A 173 -6.98 -0.04 -7.87
C GLY A 173 -6.86 -1.49 -7.38
N LYS A 174 -5.62 -1.95 -7.20
CA LYS A 174 -5.28 -3.26 -6.65
C LYS A 174 -4.72 -3.19 -5.22
N THR A 175 -4.69 -2.02 -4.61
CA THR A 175 -4.16 -1.80 -3.27
C THR A 175 -5.28 -1.86 -2.23
N LEU A 176 -5.10 -2.70 -1.22
CA LEU A 176 -5.91 -2.68 0.00
C LEU A 176 -5.33 -1.65 0.97
N ILE A 177 -6.17 -0.78 1.52
CA ILE A 177 -5.79 0.22 2.53
C ILE A 177 -6.56 -0.07 3.80
N VAL A 178 -5.88 -0.20 4.94
CA VAL A 178 -6.50 -0.51 6.24
C VAL A 178 -6.02 0.46 7.30
N ASN A 179 -6.96 1.09 8.01
CA ASN A 179 -6.63 1.94 9.15
C ASN A 179 -6.54 1.11 10.44
N LEU A 180 -5.43 1.27 11.15
CA LEU A 180 -5.16 0.65 12.44
C LEU A 180 -5.18 1.70 13.57
N PRO A 181 -5.39 1.28 14.82
CA PRO A 181 -5.22 2.15 15.99
C PRO A 181 -3.80 2.69 16.10
N GLY A 182 -3.63 3.81 16.84
CA GLY A 182 -2.34 4.50 16.95
C GLY A 182 -1.35 3.91 17.96
N SER A 183 -1.74 3.00 18.86
CA SER A 183 -0.81 2.45 19.84
C SER A 183 -0.09 1.20 19.32
N PRO A 184 1.21 1.01 19.61
CA PRO A 184 1.96 -0.17 19.17
C PRO A 184 1.31 -1.50 19.59
N LYS A 185 0.74 -1.54 20.81
CA LYS A 185 0.03 -2.71 21.32
C LYS A 185 -1.20 -3.02 20.46
N ALA A 186 -2.05 -2.02 20.22
CA ALA A 186 -3.26 -2.20 19.43
C ALA A 186 -2.97 -2.50 17.94
N VAL A 187 -1.87 -2.00 17.39
CA VAL A 187 -1.38 -2.37 16.05
C VAL A 187 -1.06 -3.87 16.00
N LYS A 188 -0.29 -4.38 16.96
CA LYS A 188 0.06 -5.81 17.06
C LYS A 188 -1.18 -6.69 17.19
N GLU A 189 -2.11 -6.33 18.06
CA GLU A 189 -3.38 -7.05 18.24
C GLU A 189 -4.21 -7.05 16.97
N SER A 190 -4.41 -5.88 16.35
CA SER A 190 -5.20 -5.74 15.13
C SER A 190 -4.62 -6.57 13.97
N LEU A 191 -3.31 -6.52 13.76
CA LEU A 191 -2.65 -7.34 12.75
C LEU A 191 -2.78 -8.83 13.07
N GLY A 192 -2.62 -9.23 14.32
CA GLY A 192 -2.83 -10.62 14.74
C GLY A 192 -4.22 -11.16 14.40
N PHE A 193 -5.25 -10.30 14.39
CA PHE A 193 -6.61 -10.71 14.02
C PHE A 193 -6.79 -10.92 12.51
N ILE A 194 -6.14 -10.13 11.66
CA ILE A 194 -6.47 -10.06 10.23
C ILE A 194 -5.46 -10.75 9.31
N MET A 195 -4.18 -10.90 9.73
CA MET A 195 -3.11 -11.41 8.85
C MET A 195 -3.47 -12.73 8.16
N GLY A 196 -4.09 -13.67 8.87
CA GLY A 196 -4.46 -14.98 8.31
C GLY A 196 -5.44 -14.92 7.13
N SER A 197 -6.20 -13.84 6.99
CA SER A 197 -7.17 -13.66 5.90
C SER A 197 -6.71 -12.71 4.81
N LEU A 198 -5.72 -11.85 5.07
CA LEU A 198 -5.29 -10.83 4.12
C LEU A 198 -4.73 -11.40 2.83
N ASP A 199 -3.93 -12.45 2.91
CA ASP A 199 -3.30 -13.09 1.74
C ASP A 199 -4.31 -13.51 0.68
N HIS A 200 -5.43 -14.08 1.11
CA HIS A 200 -6.48 -14.49 0.19
C HIS A 200 -7.10 -13.29 -0.55
N GLY A 201 -7.43 -12.23 0.18
CA GLY A 201 -7.96 -11.01 -0.41
C GLY A 201 -6.99 -10.33 -1.38
N LEU A 202 -5.71 -10.28 -1.02
CA LEU A 202 -4.66 -9.69 -1.85
C LEU A 202 -4.38 -10.51 -3.11
N LYS A 203 -4.45 -11.85 -3.06
CA LYS A 203 -4.38 -12.72 -4.25
C LYS A 203 -5.51 -12.41 -5.22
N ILE A 204 -6.75 -12.24 -4.73
CA ILE A 204 -7.89 -11.85 -5.56
C ILE A 204 -7.66 -10.47 -6.20
N LEU A 205 -7.16 -9.48 -5.43
CA LEU A 205 -6.87 -8.14 -5.95
C LEU A 205 -5.77 -8.13 -7.02
N ARG A 206 -4.77 -8.99 -6.90
CA ARG A 206 -3.76 -9.19 -7.94
C ARG A 206 -4.34 -9.82 -9.21
N GLY A 207 -5.43 -10.56 -9.12
CA GLY A 207 -6.02 -11.36 -10.19
C GLY A 207 -5.41 -12.76 -10.30
N SER A 208 -4.71 -13.22 -9.26
CA SER A 208 -4.03 -14.53 -9.22
C SER A 208 -4.93 -15.65 -8.69
N ALA A 209 -6.06 -15.34 -8.07
CA ALA A 209 -7.05 -16.33 -7.66
C ALA A 209 -8.23 -16.30 -8.64
N SER A 210 -8.31 -17.28 -9.53
CA SER A 210 -9.51 -17.57 -10.30
C SER A 210 -10.55 -18.17 -9.34
N GLU A 211 -11.75 -17.55 -9.31
CA GLU A 211 -12.99 -18.04 -8.66
C GLU A 211 -12.81 -18.89 -7.39
N CYS A 212 -13.15 -18.32 -6.23
CA CYS A 212 -13.47 -19.12 -5.04
C CYS A 212 -14.75 -19.90 -5.30
N ALA A 213 -14.66 -20.99 -6.07
CA ALA A 213 -15.70 -22.01 -6.05
C ALA A 213 -15.73 -22.57 -4.63
N ARG A 214 -16.85 -22.41 -3.95
CA ARG A 214 -17.13 -23.06 -2.68
C ARG A 214 -17.04 -24.57 -2.90
N SER A 215 -16.01 -25.21 -2.37
CA SER A 215 -16.02 -26.63 -2.09
C SER A 215 -16.75 -26.85 -0.76
#